data_0e54af31dd64e69fe16c38e6f051bfc8
#
_entry.id   0e54af31dd64e69fe16c38e6f051bfc8
#
_cell.length_a   1.000
_cell.length_b   1.000
_cell.length_c   1.000
_cell.angle_alpha   90.00
_cell.angle_beta   90.00
_cell.angle_gamma   90.00
#
_symmetry.space_group_name_H-M   'P 1'
#
loop_
_entity.id
_entity.type
_entity.pdbx_description
1 polymer ?
#
loop_
_entity_poly.entity_id
_entity_poly.type
_entity_poly.pdbx_seq_one_letter_code
_entity_poly.pdbx_strand_id
1 'polypeptide(L)'
;MRIGTFVDGLTLDELLAFATKAEADGFDSLWVPQIFGLDALAALTLVGHSVPRLELGTAVVPTYPRHPSALAASALTASAASGGRLTLGIGLSHQIVIEGMFGYSYDKPVRHMREYLEALVPLLSLEPADFTGETLSAKLELSVPGAKPVPLLVAALGPKMLELAAERTSGTVTWMTGPQTLAEHTVPTLTKAAEAAGTGDMRVVSALPVAVTDDEAGLRVRAAKVFQVYGFLPSYRAMLDREGASGPEDVALIGSAAKVRAGIERMRDAGVTDFVAVEFHTDEPVATATRELLKELL
;
A
#
# COMPACT_ATOMS: atom_id res chain seq x y z
N MET A 1 10.49 3.76 12.62
CA MET A 1 9.32 3.43 11.77
C MET A 1 8.65 4.73 11.42
N ARG A 2 8.40 4.98 10.17
CA ARG A 2 7.69 6.17 9.67
C ARG A 2 6.19 5.99 9.87
N ILE A 3 5.45 7.08 10.01
CA ILE A 3 3.99 7.04 10.17
C ILE A 3 3.33 7.82 9.04
N GLY A 4 2.59 7.13 8.21
CA GLY A 4 1.78 7.68 7.14
C GLY A 4 0.29 7.64 7.47
N THR A 5 -0.49 8.34 6.65
CA THR A 5 -1.95 8.29 6.67
C THR A 5 -2.49 7.78 5.34
N PHE A 6 -3.70 7.27 5.36
CA PHE A 6 -4.40 6.72 4.20
C PHE A 6 -5.74 7.42 4.02
N VAL A 7 -6.13 7.62 2.78
CA VAL A 7 -7.43 8.21 2.48
C VAL A 7 -8.04 7.62 1.21
N ASP A 8 -9.34 7.41 1.24
CA ASP A 8 -10.18 6.96 0.12
C ASP A 8 -11.55 7.65 0.15
N GLY A 9 -12.24 7.64 -0.99
CA GLY A 9 -13.62 8.12 -1.09
C GLY A 9 -13.80 9.64 -1.06
N LEU A 10 -12.73 10.43 -1.21
CA LEU A 10 -12.77 11.88 -1.24
C LEU A 10 -12.89 12.44 -2.67
N THR A 11 -13.41 13.64 -2.81
CA THR A 11 -13.25 14.47 -4.00
C THR A 11 -11.80 14.98 -4.11
N LEU A 12 -11.41 15.51 -5.27
CA LEU A 12 -10.05 16.05 -5.45
C LEU A 12 -9.75 17.22 -4.49
N ASP A 13 -10.72 18.09 -4.24
CA ASP A 13 -10.56 19.23 -3.35
C ASP A 13 -10.43 18.78 -1.89
N GLU A 14 -11.24 17.81 -1.45
CA GLU A 14 -11.13 17.21 -0.12
C GLU A 14 -9.82 16.48 0.08
N LEU A 15 -9.34 15.74 -0.94
CA LEU A 15 -8.04 15.08 -0.90
C LEU A 15 -6.89 16.09 -0.75
N LEU A 16 -6.93 17.19 -1.48
CA LEU A 16 -5.91 18.24 -1.38
C LEU A 16 -5.93 18.91 0.00
N ALA A 17 -7.11 19.19 0.54
CA ALA A 17 -7.26 19.73 1.89
C ALA A 17 -6.74 18.73 2.95
N PHE A 18 -7.09 17.45 2.82
CA PHE A 18 -6.60 16.39 3.70
C PHE A 18 -5.07 16.26 3.66
N ALA A 19 -4.47 16.26 2.46
CA ALA A 19 -3.02 16.17 2.27
C ALA A 19 -2.30 17.38 2.90
N THR A 20 -2.84 18.58 2.70
CA THR A 20 -2.31 19.81 3.30
C THR A 20 -2.34 19.73 4.83
N LYS A 21 -3.46 19.24 5.39
CA LYS A 21 -3.58 19.05 6.83
C LYS A 21 -2.64 17.96 7.35
N ALA A 22 -2.53 16.83 6.65
CA ALA A 22 -1.62 15.74 7.02
C ALA A 22 -0.16 16.20 7.05
N GLU A 23 0.26 17.01 6.08
CA GLU A 23 1.59 17.61 6.09
C GLU A 23 1.80 18.58 7.27
N ALA A 24 0.80 19.40 7.57
CA ALA A 24 0.84 20.34 8.70
C ALA A 24 0.86 19.60 10.06
N ASP A 25 0.17 18.47 10.16
CA ASP A 25 0.16 17.59 11.33
C ASP A 25 1.50 16.84 11.53
N GLY A 26 2.36 16.78 10.48
CA GLY A 26 3.70 16.19 10.55
C GLY A 26 3.82 14.76 10.00
N PHE A 27 2.77 14.20 9.37
CA PHE A 27 2.85 12.85 8.78
C PHE A 27 3.98 12.73 7.76
N ASP A 28 4.62 11.56 7.72
CA ASP A 28 5.70 11.26 6.78
C ASP A 28 5.18 11.03 5.35
N SER A 29 4.00 10.43 5.21
CA SER A 29 3.47 10.01 3.92
C SER A 29 1.94 9.97 3.86
N LEU A 30 1.42 10.12 2.63
CA LEU A 30 0.01 9.95 2.29
C LEU A 30 -0.13 8.81 1.29
N TRP A 31 -1.01 7.87 1.56
CA TRP A 31 -1.29 6.70 0.71
C TRP A 31 -2.72 6.72 0.19
N VAL A 32 -2.86 6.48 -1.12
CA VAL A 32 -4.15 6.48 -1.82
C VAL A 32 -4.34 5.15 -2.56
N PRO A 33 -5.49 4.47 -2.39
CA PRO A 33 -5.78 3.25 -3.14
C PRO A 33 -6.32 3.56 -4.53
N GLN A 34 -6.21 2.58 -5.43
CA GLN A 34 -6.91 2.58 -6.70
C GLN A 34 -7.95 1.46 -6.67
N ILE A 35 -9.17 1.77 -6.23
CA ILE A 35 -10.30 0.82 -6.23
C ILE A 35 -11.25 1.17 -7.37
N PHE A 36 -12.37 1.81 -7.10
CA PHE A 36 -13.37 2.21 -8.10
C PHE A 36 -13.67 3.73 -8.05
N GLY A 37 -12.83 4.48 -7.35
CA GLY A 37 -12.93 5.94 -7.20
C GLY A 37 -11.97 6.69 -8.11
N LEU A 38 -11.29 7.69 -7.54
CA LEU A 38 -10.30 8.50 -8.26
C LEU A 38 -9.17 7.64 -8.80
N ASP A 39 -8.62 8.04 -9.95
CA ASP A 39 -7.33 7.53 -10.40
C ASP A 39 -6.24 7.99 -9.43
N ALA A 40 -5.63 7.05 -8.70
CA ALA A 40 -4.70 7.36 -7.63
C ALA A 40 -3.49 8.18 -8.12
N LEU A 41 -2.92 7.87 -9.29
CA LEU A 41 -1.77 8.59 -9.82
C LEU A 41 -2.12 9.98 -10.32
N ALA A 42 -3.30 10.16 -10.95
CA ALA A 42 -3.80 11.48 -11.33
C ALA A 42 -4.04 12.35 -10.08
N ALA A 43 -4.68 11.79 -9.05
CA ALA A 43 -4.92 12.47 -7.79
C ALA A 43 -3.62 12.84 -7.06
N LEU A 44 -2.66 11.90 -6.97
CA LEU A 44 -1.36 12.14 -6.36
C LEU A 44 -0.47 13.10 -7.16
N THR A 45 -0.68 13.22 -8.48
CA THR A 45 -0.01 14.26 -9.30
C THR A 45 -0.44 15.65 -8.85
N LEU A 46 -1.74 15.87 -8.62
CA LEU A 46 -2.28 17.13 -8.09
C LEU A 46 -1.73 17.44 -6.69
N VAL A 47 -1.80 16.46 -5.77
CA VAL A 47 -1.28 16.60 -4.41
C VAL A 47 0.23 16.89 -4.44
N GLY A 48 0.99 16.14 -5.22
CA GLY A 48 2.44 16.27 -5.31
C GLY A 48 2.92 17.64 -5.82
N HIS A 49 2.13 18.26 -6.69
CA HIS A 49 2.39 19.61 -7.17
C HIS A 49 2.08 20.67 -6.11
N SER A 50 1.09 20.43 -5.26
CA SER A 50 0.55 21.43 -4.33
C SER A 50 1.11 21.31 -2.90
N VAL A 51 1.46 20.11 -2.45
CA VAL A 51 1.93 19.82 -1.08
C VAL A 51 3.41 19.43 -1.12
N PRO A 52 4.33 20.24 -0.55
CA PRO A 52 5.75 20.20 -0.91
C PRO A 52 6.60 19.13 -0.20
N ARG A 53 6.17 18.55 0.94
CA ARG A 53 7.02 17.67 1.75
C ARG A 53 6.57 16.23 1.86
N LEU A 54 5.24 15.97 1.89
CA LEU A 54 4.68 14.62 2.05
C LEU A 54 5.23 13.66 0.99
N GLU A 55 5.72 12.50 1.42
CA GLU A 55 5.88 11.38 0.51
C GLU A 55 4.49 10.88 0.09
N LEU A 56 4.35 10.50 -1.16
CA LEU A 56 3.10 10.07 -1.76
C LEU A 56 3.20 8.60 -2.14
N GLY A 57 2.21 7.82 -1.78
CA GLY A 57 2.18 6.39 -2.09
C GLY A 57 0.87 5.91 -2.68
N THR A 58 0.93 4.89 -3.50
CA THR A 58 -0.26 4.14 -3.89
C THR A 58 -0.36 2.82 -3.12
N ALA A 59 -1.55 2.50 -2.58
CA ALA A 59 -1.76 1.28 -1.82
C ALA A 59 -3.09 0.58 -2.20
N VAL A 60 -3.20 0.00 -3.40
CA VAL A 60 -2.22 -0.13 -4.48
C VAL A 60 -2.89 0.06 -5.83
N VAL A 61 -2.12 0.26 -6.91
CA VAL A 61 -2.65 0.28 -8.28
C VAL A 61 -2.72 -1.15 -8.82
N PRO A 62 -3.88 -1.62 -9.34
CA PRO A 62 -3.99 -2.95 -9.95
C PRO A 62 -3.25 -3.02 -11.29
N THR A 63 -2.57 -4.15 -11.52
CA THR A 63 -1.74 -4.35 -12.73
C THR A 63 -2.56 -4.74 -13.97
N TYR A 64 -3.60 -5.56 -13.81
CA TYR A 64 -4.33 -6.14 -14.96
C TYR A 64 -4.97 -5.11 -15.90
N PRO A 65 -5.63 -4.03 -15.44
CA PRO A 65 -6.27 -3.09 -16.33
C PRO A 65 -5.33 -2.08 -17.00
N ARG A 66 -4.03 -2.14 -16.69
CA ARG A 66 -3.05 -1.15 -17.21
C ARG A 66 -1.83 -1.83 -17.79
N HIS A 67 -1.44 -1.44 -19.00
CA HIS A 67 -0.15 -1.83 -19.54
C HIS A 67 1.00 -1.19 -18.73
N PRO A 68 2.15 -1.90 -18.48
CA PRO A 68 3.27 -1.37 -17.69
C PRO A 68 3.77 0.01 -18.17
N SER A 69 3.80 0.24 -19.50
CA SER A 69 4.23 1.52 -20.04
C SER A 69 3.28 2.67 -19.71
N ALA A 70 1.98 2.42 -19.72
CA ALA A 70 0.98 3.42 -19.33
C ALA A 70 1.07 3.73 -17.83
N LEU A 71 1.27 2.69 -17.00
CA LEU A 71 1.48 2.87 -15.57
C LEU A 71 2.77 3.64 -15.28
N ALA A 72 3.87 3.29 -15.94
CA ALA A 72 5.15 3.98 -15.78
C ALA A 72 5.05 5.45 -16.18
N ALA A 73 4.41 5.78 -17.32
CA ALA A 73 4.21 7.16 -17.75
C ALA A 73 3.44 7.98 -16.71
N SER A 74 2.35 7.42 -16.14
CA SER A 74 1.58 8.07 -15.08
C SER A 74 2.41 8.26 -13.80
N ALA A 75 3.15 7.24 -13.37
CA ALA A 75 3.98 7.28 -12.18
C ALA A 75 5.15 8.29 -12.32
N LEU A 76 5.80 8.32 -13.47
CA LEU A 76 6.85 9.30 -13.76
C LEU A 76 6.31 10.72 -13.82
N THR A 77 5.09 10.92 -14.32
CA THR A 77 4.41 12.23 -14.29
C THR A 77 4.15 12.68 -12.85
N ALA A 78 3.66 11.79 -11.99
CA ALA A 78 3.47 12.08 -10.56
C ALA A 78 4.80 12.30 -9.83
N SER A 79 5.86 11.58 -10.21
CA SER A 79 7.23 11.80 -9.71
C SER A 79 7.73 13.20 -10.08
N ALA A 80 7.56 13.62 -11.34
CA ALA A 80 7.94 14.97 -11.77
C ALA A 80 7.16 16.05 -11.01
N ALA A 81 5.85 15.91 -10.87
CA ALA A 81 5.00 16.85 -10.16
C ALA A 81 5.35 16.96 -8.66
N SER A 82 5.75 15.86 -8.04
CA SER A 82 6.13 15.81 -6.62
C SER A 82 7.61 16.05 -6.35
N GLY A 83 8.44 16.28 -7.40
CA GLY A 83 9.89 16.41 -7.22
C GLY A 83 10.58 15.11 -6.77
N GLY A 84 9.99 13.94 -7.09
CA GLY A 84 10.53 12.61 -6.80
C GLY A 84 10.08 12.01 -5.47
N ARG A 85 8.97 12.48 -4.89
CA ARG A 85 8.41 11.98 -3.62
C ARG A 85 7.35 10.89 -3.79
N LEU A 86 7.20 10.31 -4.99
CA LEU A 86 6.28 9.21 -5.24
C LEU A 86 6.93 7.87 -4.93
N THR A 87 6.21 7.00 -4.23
CA THR A 87 6.43 5.56 -4.13
C THR A 87 5.25 4.84 -4.79
N LEU A 88 5.51 4.00 -5.78
CA LEU A 88 4.46 3.26 -6.49
C LEU A 88 4.23 1.90 -5.83
N GLY A 89 3.07 1.69 -5.23
CA GLY A 89 2.59 0.37 -4.81
C GLY A 89 1.68 -0.22 -5.87
N ILE A 90 1.94 -1.45 -6.29
CA ILE A 90 1.13 -2.20 -7.26
C ILE A 90 0.65 -3.51 -6.67
N GLY A 91 -0.42 -4.06 -7.22
CA GLY A 91 -0.96 -5.36 -6.81
C GLY A 91 -1.78 -6.04 -7.88
N LEU A 92 -2.14 -7.29 -7.63
CA LEU A 92 -2.90 -8.11 -8.57
C LEU A 92 -4.42 -7.85 -8.49
N SER A 93 -4.89 -7.13 -7.47
CA SER A 93 -6.31 -7.13 -7.10
C SER A 93 -6.80 -8.56 -6.75
N HIS A 94 -8.07 -8.85 -6.93
CA HIS A 94 -8.68 -10.12 -6.55
C HIS A 94 -9.28 -10.83 -7.76
N GLN A 95 -9.23 -12.15 -7.78
CA GLN A 95 -9.75 -12.94 -8.89
C GLN A 95 -11.19 -12.55 -9.25
N ILE A 96 -12.06 -12.38 -8.26
CA ILE A 96 -13.45 -11.98 -8.47
C ILE A 96 -13.60 -10.63 -9.18
N VAL A 97 -12.68 -9.70 -8.95
CA VAL A 97 -12.65 -8.39 -9.62
C VAL A 97 -12.10 -8.53 -11.02
N ILE A 98 -10.96 -9.21 -11.15
CA ILE A 98 -10.24 -9.31 -12.44
C ILE A 98 -11.04 -10.13 -13.45
N GLU A 99 -11.59 -11.27 -13.04
CA GLU A 99 -12.40 -12.12 -13.92
C GLU A 99 -13.85 -11.64 -14.02
N GLY A 100 -14.48 -11.35 -12.87
CA GLY A 100 -15.91 -11.05 -12.83
C GLY A 100 -16.29 -9.63 -13.29
N MET A 101 -15.42 -8.64 -13.05
CA MET A 101 -15.72 -7.25 -13.40
C MET A 101 -14.96 -6.78 -14.64
N PHE A 102 -13.70 -7.20 -14.81
CA PHE A 102 -12.86 -6.70 -15.91
C PHE A 102 -12.73 -7.68 -17.08
N GLY A 103 -13.11 -8.95 -16.91
CA GLY A 103 -13.08 -9.95 -17.97
C GLY A 103 -11.68 -10.43 -18.36
N TYR A 104 -10.66 -10.19 -17.51
CA TYR A 104 -9.31 -10.72 -17.70
C TYR A 104 -9.16 -12.09 -17.04
N SER A 105 -8.24 -12.92 -17.53
CA SER A 105 -7.86 -14.17 -16.85
C SER A 105 -6.98 -13.87 -15.65
N TYR A 106 -7.25 -14.51 -14.50
CA TYR A 106 -6.41 -14.46 -13.30
C TYR A 106 -5.44 -15.66 -13.20
N ASP A 107 -5.28 -16.40 -14.29
CA ASP A 107 -4.39 -17.56 -14.36
C ASP A 107 -2.92 -17.15 -14.14
N LYS A 108 -2.19 -17.99 -13.36
CA LYS A 108 -0.76 -17.84 -13.12
C LYS A 108 -0.35 -16.43 -12.65
N PRO A 109 -0.95 -15.91 -11.55
CA PRO A 109 -0.77 -14.51 -11.12
C PRO A 109 0.69 -14.15 -10.79
N VAL A 110 1.49 -15.08 -10.31
CA VAL A 110 2.93 -14.83 -10.06
C VAL A 110 3.69 -14.64 -11.38
N ARG A 111 3.35 -15.40 -12.43
CA ARG A 111 3.94 -15.19 -13.77
C ARG A 111 3.54 -13.83 -14.33
N HIS A 112 2.25 -13.48 -14.25
CA HIS A 112 1.78 -12.17 -14.67
C HIS A 112 2.57 -11.05 -13.98
N MET A 113 2.70 -11.10 -12.65
CA MET A 113 3.48 -10.09 -11.91
C MET A 113 4.95 -10.07 -12.34
N ARG A 114 5.58 -11.23 -12.54
CA ARG A 114 6.97 -11.32 -13.00
C ARG A 114 7.16 -10.63 -14.36
N GLU A 115 6.34 -10.96 -15.35
CA GLU A 115 6.41 -10.33 -16.68
C GLU A 115 6.11 -8.83 -16.61
N TYR A 116 5.16 -8.44 -15.74
CA TYR A 116 4.82 -7.05 -15.53
C TYR A 116 6.01 -6.25 -14.96
N LEU A 117 6.73 -6.83 -13.99
CA LEU A 117 7.91 -6.20 -13.39
C LEU A 117 9.10 -6.12 -14.36
N GLU A 118 9.32 -7.13 -15.22
CA GLU A 118 10.37 -7.08 -16.26
C GLU A 118 10.18 -5.87 -17.20
N ALA A 119 8.93 -5.50 -17.48
CA ALA A 119 8.62 -4.36 -18.31
C ALA A 119 8.58 -3.03 -17.51
N LEU A 120 8.10 -3.04 -16.26
CA LEU A 120 7.84 -1.84 -15.49
C LEU A 120 9.10 -1.27 -14.83
N VAL A 121 9.94 -2.12 -14.24
CA VAL A 121 11.10 -1.69 -13.43
C VAL A 121 12.08 -0.83 -14.22
N PRO A 122 12.54 -1.21 -15.44
CA PRO A 122 13.42 -0.34 -16.20
C PRO A 122 12.79 1.01 -16.51
N LEU A 123 11.50 1.05 -16.89
CA LEU A 123 10.81 2.31 -17.20
C LEU A 123 10.74 3.24 -15.99
N LEU A 124 10.49 2.72 -14.78
CA LEU A 124 10.49 3.51 -13.54
C LEU A 124 11.89 3.98 -13.14
N SER A 125 12.92 3.29 -13.60
CA SER A 125 14.34 3.66 -13.43
C SER A 125 14.84 4.63 -14.50
N LEU A 126 13.96 5.10 -15.40
CA LEU A 126 14.28 5.95 -16.55
C LEU A 126 15.19 5.25 -17.59
N GLU A 127 15.06 3.94 -17.70
CA GLU A 127 15.77 3.10 -18.65
C GLU A 127 14.79 2.53 -19.70
N PRO A 128 15.26 2.18 -20.91
CA PRO A 128 14.42 1.53 -21.90
C PRO A 128 14.00 0.13 -21.44
N ALA A 129 12.74 -0.23 -21.71
CA ALA A 129 12.27 -1.60 -21.61
C ALA A 129 12.45 -2.31 -22.96
N ASP A 130 13.01 -3.53 -22.93
CA ASP A 130 13.05 -4.46 -24.07
C ASP A 130 12.65 -5.85 -23.59
N PHE A 131 11.37 -6.06 -23.39
CA PHE A 131 10.81 -7.30 -22.87
C PHE A 131 9.75 -7.88 -23.81
N THR A 132 9.78 -9.19 -23.99
CA THR A 132 8.76 -9.98 -24.67
C THR A 132 8.42 -11.20 -23.84
N GLY A 133 7.24 -11.23 -23.23
CA GLY A 133 6.72 -12.33 -22.43
C GLY A 133 5.61 -13.10 -23.13
N GLU A 134 4.96 -13.97 -22.40
CA GLU A 134 3.80 -14.73 -22.87
C GLU A 134 2.51 -13.88 -22.85
N THR A 135 2.38 -12.96 -21.90
CA THR A 135 1.15 -12.20 -21.66
C THR A 135 1.25 -10.73 -22.06
N LEU A 136 2.48 -10.19 -22.13
CA LEU A 136 2.70 -8.80 -22.51
C LEU A 136 4.07 -8.61 -23.16
N SER A 137 4.23 -7.49 -23.85
CA SER A 137 5.53 -7.04 -24.39
C SER A 137 5.66 -5.54 -24.18
N ALA A 138 6.89 -5.07 -23.91
CA ALA A 138 7.20 -3.65 -23.80
C ALA A 138 8.59 -3.40 -24.42
N LYS A 139 8.62 -2.67 -25.54
CA LYS A 139 9.86 -2.28 -26.25
C LYS A 139 9.79 -0.80 -26.54
N LEU A 140 10.15 -0.02 -25.53
CA LEU A 140 10.05 1.44 -25.59
C LEU A 140 10.89 2.11 -24.51
N GLU A 141 11.13 3.38 -24.70
CA GLU A 141 11.70 4.30 -23.73
C GLU A 141 10.66 5.39 -23.42
N LEU A 142 10.65 5.87 -22.17
CA LEU A 142 9.84 6.99 -21.75
C LEU A 142 10.71 8.21 -21.49
N SER A 143 10.26 9.36 -21.97
CA SER A 143 10.90 10.64 -21.66
C SER A 143 9.90 11.54 -20.95
N VAL A 144 10.07 11.67 -19.62
CA VAL A 144 9.25 12.55 -18.77
C VAL A 144 10.16 13.57 -18.11
N PRO A 145 10.22 14.81 -18.64
CA PRO A 145 11.10 15.85 -18.10
C PRO A 145 10.82 16.14 -16.62
N GLY A 146 11.87 16.17 -15.80
CA GLY A 146 11.78 16.44 -14.36
C GLY A 146 11.43 15.22 -13.50
N ALA A 147 11.10 14.08 -14.10
CA ALA A 147 10.90 12.86 -13.35
C ALA A 147 12.19 12.34 -12.71
N LYS A 148 12.06 11.74 -11.55
CA LYS A 148 13.10 10.94 -10.88
C LYS A 148 12.68 9.48 -10.87
N PRO A 149 13.61 8.52 -10.73
CA PRO A 149 13.28 7.11 -10.55
C PRO A 149 12.24 6.94 -9.45
N VAL A 150 11.29 6.03 -9.67
CA VAL A 150 10.17 5.79 -8.75
C VAL A 150 10.38 4.48 -8.01
N PRO A 151 10.55 4.49 -6.67
CA PRO A 151 10.55 3.27 -5.88
C PRO A 151 9.26 2.48 -6.06
N LEU A 152 9.40 1.16 -6.21
CA LEU A 152 8.30 0.24 -6.48
C LEU A 152 8.10 -0.72 -5.31
N LEU A 153 6.85 -0.89 -4.88
CA LEU A 153 6.43 -1.90 -3.90
C LEU A 153 5.38 -2.82 -4.52
N VAL A 154 5.40 -4.09 -4.13
CA VAL A 154 4.39 -5.06 -4.55
C VAL A 154 3.53 -5.45 -3.35
N ALA A 155 2.20 -5.40 -3.49
CA ALA A 155 1.29 -5.99 -2.51
C ALA A 155 1.45 -7.52 -2.53
N ALA A 156 2.06 -8.07 -1.50
CA ALA A 156 2.41 -9.47 -1.41
C ALA A 156 2.05 -10.05 -0.04
N LEU A 157 1.34 -11.18 -0.05
CA LEU A 157 0.97 -11.94 1.16
C LEU A 157 1.55 -13.36 1.13
N GLY A 158 1.48 -14.04 -0.01
CA GLY A 158 2.02 -15.40 -0.16
C GLY A 158 3.53 -15.41 -0.42
N PRO A 159 4.24 -16.51 -0.06
CA PRO A 159 5.71 -16.56 -0.10
C PRO A 159 6.29 -16.29 -1.50
N LYS A 160 5.73 -16.86 -2.55
CA LYS A 160 6.23 -16.65 -3.93
C LYS A 160 6.12 -15.20 -4.41
N MET A 161 5.10 -14.47 -3.94
CA MET A 161 4.93 -13.06 -4.28
C MET A 161 5.87 -12.19 -3.45
N LEU A 162 6.10 -12.55 -2.18
CA LEU A 162 7.08 -11.89 -1.30
C LEU A 162 8.51 -12.08 -1.84
N GLU A 163 8.86 -13.30 -2.27
CA GLU A 163 10.14 -13.58 -2.92
C GLU A 163 10.33 -12.71 -4.18
N LEU A 164 9.32 -12.66 -5.04
CA LEU A 164 9.36 -11.85 -6.26
C LEU A 164 9.46 -10.34 -5.94
N ALA A 165 8.75 -9.86 -4.93
CA ALA A 165 8.85 -8.46 -4.47
C ALA A 165 10.28 -8.13 -4.02
N ALA A 166 10.90 -9.01 -3.22
CA ALA A 166 12.27 -8.85 -2.74
C ALA A 166 13.32 -8.91 -3.87
N GLU A 167 13.12 -9.78 -4.85
CA GLU A 167 14.04 -9.92 -5.99
C GLU A 167 14.05 -8.72 -6.94
N ARG A 168 12.92 -8.00 -7.06
CA ARG A 168 12.68 -7.09 -8.19
C ARG A 168 12.28 -5.67 -7.80
N THR A 169 12.00 -5.41 -6.53
CA THR A 169 11.44 -4.13 -6.09
C THR A 169 12.06 -3.66 -4.77
N SER A 170 11.62 -2.52 -4.27
CA SER A 170 12.10 -1.95 -3.01
C SER A 170 11.42 -2.55 -1.77
N GLY A 171 10.44 -3.45 -1.93
CA GLY A 171 9.75 -4.06 -0.80
C GLY A 171 8.28 -4.38 -1.06
N THR A 172 7.52 -4.43 0.03
CA THR A 172 6.11 -4.82 0.00
C THR A 172 5.19 -3.80 0.68
N VAL A 173 3.93 -3.82 0.29
CA VAL A 173 2.85 -3.15 1.02
C VAL A 173 1.78 -4.16 1.42
N THR A 174 1.36 -4.14 2.69
CA THR A 174 0.37 -5.06 3.25
C THR A 174 -0.84 -4.32 3.79
N TRP A 175 -1.99 -4.97 3.70
CA TRP A 175 -3.25 -4.56 4.28
C TRP A 175 -3.82 -5.68 5.14
N MET A 176 -4.45 -5.38 6.27
CA MET A 176 -5.08 -6.37 7.17
C MET A 176 -4.16 -7.53 7.57
N THR A 177 -2.88 -7.24 7.76
CA THR A 177 -1.89 -8.22 8.22
C THR A 177 -1.38 -7.79 9.60
N GLY A 178 -1.59 -8.61 10.60
CA GLY A 178 -1.23 -8.31 11.98
C GLY A 178 0.26 -8.51 12.29
N PRO A 179 0.72 -8.04 13.47
CA PRO A 179 2.14 -8.03 13.83
C PRO A 179 2.76 -9.43 13.94
N GLN A 180 2.03 -10.45 14.38
CA GLN A 180 2.57 -11.80 14.45
C GLN A 180 2.85 -12.35 13.04
N THR A 181 1.92 -12.19 12.12
CA THR A 181 2.09 -12.62 10.72
C THR A 181 3.23 -11.86 10.04
N LEU A 182 3.38 -10.57 10.31
CA LEU A 182 4.50 -9.78 9.80
C LEU A 182 5.84 -10.30 10.32
N ALA A 183 5.96 -10.53 11.64
CA ALA A 183 7.19 -10.98 12.29
C ALA A 183 7.60 -12.42 11.91
N GLU A 184 6.62 -13.32 11.77
CA GLU A 184 6.90 -14.76 11.60
C GLU A 184 6.87 -15.22 10.13
N HIS A 185 6.23 -14.46 9.24
CA HIS A 185 6.07 -14.83 7.84
C HIS A 185 6.55 -13.76 6.85
N THR A 186 5.98 -12.55 6.89
CA THR A 186 6.21 -11.55 5.84
C THR A 186 7.65 -11.05 5.84
N VAL A 187 8.11 -10.52 6.97
CA VAL A 187 9.45 -9.93 7.08
C VAL A 187 10.56 -10.99 6.88
N PRO A 188 10.52 -12.17 7.53
CA PRO A 188 11.57 -13.18 7.32
C PRO A 188 11.62 -13.70 5.87
N THR A 189 10.46 -13.88 5.21
CA THR A 189 10.43 -14.32 3.81
C THR A 189 11.04 -13.28 2.89
N LEU A 190 10.67 -12.01 3.09
CA LEU A 190 11.17 -10.89 2.30
C LEU A 190 12.67 -10.70 2.49
N THR A 191 13.14 -10.67 3.75
CA THR A 191 14.57 -10.49 4.09
C THR A 191 15.44 -11.60 3.50
N LYS A 192 15.04 -12.86 3.69
CA LYS A 192 15.78 -14.01 3.14
C LYS A 192 15.89 -13.96 1.62
N ALA A 193 14.81 -13.58 0.94
CA ALA A 193 14.81 -13.47 -0.53
C ALA A 193 15.68 -12.29 -1.00
N ALA A 194 15.61 -11.15 -0.30
CA ALA A 194 16.44 -9.98 -0.59
C ALA A 194 17.94 -10.27 -0.41
N GLU A 195 18.32 -10.95 0.68
CA GLU A 195 19.71 -11.40 0.90
C GLU A 195 20.18 -12.32 -0.23
N ALA A 196 19.36 -13.28 -0.65
CA ALA A 196 19.68 -14.19 -1.73
C ALA A 196 19.82 -13.49 -3.08
N ALA A 197 19.04 -12.45 -3.32
CA ALA A 197 19.06 -11.65 -4.56
C ALA A 197 20.10 -10.51 -4.53
N GLY A 198 20.62 -10.14 -3.36
CA GLY A 198 21.55 -9.02 -3.19
C GLY A 198 20.89 -7.64 -3.38
N THR A 199 19.58 -7.51 -3.13
CA THR A 199 18.81 -6.28 -3.36
C THR A 199 18.85 -5.28 -2.19
N GLY A 200 19.42 -5.66 -1.04
CA GLY A 200 19.57 -4.80 0.13
C GLY A 200 18.32 -4.78 1.04
N ASP A 201 18.22 -3.73 1.86
CA ASP A 201 17.14 -3.60 2.83
C ASP A 201 15.79 -3.39 2.16
N MET A 202 14.79 -4.13 2.65
CA MET A 202 13.43 -4.08 2.11
C MET A 202 12.54 -3.13 2.91
N ARG A 203 11.77 -2.35 2.19
CA ARG A 203 10.71 -1.53 2.77
C ARG A 203 9.46 -2.37 3.03
N VAL A 204 8.95 -2.32 4.25
CA VAL A 204 7.71 -3.00 4.65
C VAL A 204 6.69 -1.95 5.07
N VAL A 205 5.81 -1.62 4.15
CA VAL A 205 4.68 -0.70 4.38
C VAL A 205 3.49 -1.52 4.84
N SER A 206 2.92 -1.20 5.99
CA SER A 206 1.78 -1.95 6.52
C SER A 206 0.66 -1.02 6.95
N ALA A 207 -0.54 -1.25 6.41
CA ALA A 207 -1.73 -0.46 6.68
C ALA A 207 -2.73 -1.26 7.53
N LEU A 208 -3.25 -0.62 8.59
CA LEU A 208 -4.32 -1.17 9.43
C LEU A 208 -5.33 -0.07 9.79
N PRO A 209 -6.61 -0.44 10.04
CA PRO A 209 -7.58 0.46 10.64
C PRO A 209 -7.14 0.85 12.04
N VAL A 210 -7.23 2.15 12.36
CA VAL A 210 -6.83 2.71 13.65
C VAL A 210 -7.95 3.57 14.22
N ALA A 211 -8.31 3.36 15.47
CA ALA A 211 -9.28 4.21 16.18
C ALA A 211 -9.03 4.25 17.68
N VAL A 212 -8.94 5.45 18.24
CA VAL A 212 -8.95 5.67 19.69
C VAL A 212 -10.40 5.92 20.12
N THR A 213 -10.94 5.02 20.96
CA THR A 213 -12.33 5.05 21.38
C THR A 213 -12.54 4.41 22.74
N ASP A 214 -13.54 4.84 23.47
CA ASP A 214 -14.03 4.17 24.70
C ASP A 214 -15.06 3.07 24.38
N ASP A 215 -15.71 3.12 23.19
CA ASP A 215 -16.59 2.06 22.69
C ASP A 215 -15.85 1.10 21.75
N GLU A 216 -14.88 0.38 22.31
CA GLU A 216 -14.13 -0.63 21.55
C GLU A 216 -15.03 -1.72 20.96
N ALA A 217 -16.00 -2.19 21.75
CA ALA A 217 -16.86 -3.30 21.33
C ALA A 217 -17.76 -2.92 20.15
N GLY A 218 -18.41 -1.76 20.21
CA GLY A 218 -19.26 -1.27 19.12
C GLY A 218 -18.47 -0.99 17.85
N LEU A 219 -17.28 -0.40 17.99
CA LEU A 219 -16.46 -0.11 16.80
C LEU A 219 -15.84 -1.36 16.18
N ARG A 220 -15.50 -2.43 16.96
CA ARG A 220 -15.09 -3.74 16.41
C ARG A 220 -16.23 -4.42 15.64
N VAL A 221 -17.46 -4.39 16.14
CA VAL A 221 -18.63 -4.89 15.40
C VAL A 221 -18.80 -4.16 14.07
N ARG A 222 -18.58 -2.86 14.05
CA ARG A 222 -18.60 -2.07 12.80
C ARG A 222 -17.45 -2.46 11.87
N ALA A 223 -16.24 -2.63 12.39
CA ALA A 223 -15.07 -3.07 11.62
C ALA A 223 -15.30 -4.44 10.98
N ALA A 224 -15.84 -5.40 11.74
CA ALA A 224 -16.21 -6.73 11.22
C ALA A 224 -17.15 -6.62 10.01
N LYS A 225 -18.13 -5.71 10.06
CA LYS A 225 -19.08 -5.50 8.96
C LYS A 225 -18.43 -4.79 7.76
N VAL A 226 -17.68 -3.71 8.00
CA VAL A 226 -17.08 -2.90 6.92
C VAL A 226 -16.02 -3.69 6.18
N PHE A 227 -15.18 -4.43 6.90
CA PHE A 227 -14.06 -5.18 6.33
C PHE A 227 -14.37 -6.65 6.07
N GLN A 228 -15.62 -7.08 6.16
CA GLN A 228 -16.07 -8.47 6.04
C GLN A 228 -15.49 -9.20 4.82
N VAL A 229 -15.39 -8.53 3.68
CA VAL A 229 -14.89 -9.10 2.43
C VAL A 229 -13.48 -9.70 2.58
N TYR A 230 -12.62 -9.09 3.37
CA TYR A 230 -11.26 -9.58 3.60
C TYR A 230 -11.22 -10.89 4.41
N GLY A 231 -12.23 -11.18 5.19
CA GLY A 231 -12.38 -12.46 5.88
C GLY A 231 -12.66 -13.65 4.94
N PHE A 232 -13.18 -13.39 3.73
CA PHE A 232 -13.53 -14.41 2.73
C PHE A 232 -12.52 -14.53 1.59
N LEU A 233 -11.68 -13.55 1.37
CA LEU A 233 -10.64 -13.60 0.34
C LEU A 233 -9.52 -14.54 0.76
N PRO A 234 -9.22 -15.63 -0.01
CA PRO A 234 -8.31 -16.70 0.45
C PRO A 234 -6.92 -16.20 0.90
N SER A 235 -6.36 -15.21 0.22
CA SER A 235 -5.05 -14.65 0.57
C SER A 235 -5.05 -13.93 1.91
N TYR A 236 -6.11 -13.18 2.22
CA TYR A 236 -6.28 -12.51 3.51
C TYR A 236 -6.67 -13.48 4.61
N ARG A 237 -7.57 -14.44 4.33
CA ARG A 237 -7.92 -15.48 5.30
C ARG A 237 -6.67 -16.22 5.80
N ALA A 238 -5.76 -16.57 4.89
CA ALA A 238 -4.50 -17.21 5.26
C ALA A 238 -3.63 -16.33 6.19
N MET A 239 -3.67 -15.01 6.06
CA MET A 239 -2.95 -14.10 6.97
C MET A 239 -3.64 -13.99 8.32
N LEU A 240 -4.97 -13.88 8.34
CA LEU A 240 -5.75 -13.86 9.57
C LEU A 240 -5.62 -15.18 10.34
N ASP A 241 -5.57 -16.33 9.67
CA ASP A 241 -5.34 -17.63 10.29
C ASP A 241 -3.94 -17.71 10.94
N ARG A 242 -2.90 -17.17 10.31
CA ARG A 242 -1.55 -17.08 10.90
C ARG A 242 -1.52 -16.19 12.11
N GLU A 243 -2.28 -15.12 12.11
CA GLU A 243 -2.41 -14.17 13.21
C GLU A 243 -3.24 -14.76 14.37
N GLY A 244 -3.95 -15.87 14.16
CA GLY A 244 -4.94 -16.41 15.11
C GLY A 244 -6.20 -15.55 15.22
N ALA A 245 -6.47 -14.73 14.22
CA ALA A 245 -7.60 -13.81 14.17
C ALA A 245 -8.85 -14.47 13.57
N SER A 246 -10.00 -14.25 14.18
CA SER A 246 -11.30 -14.77 13.69
C SER A 246 -11.76 -13.99 12.46
N GLY A 247 -11.51 -12.69 12.42
CA GLY A 247 -11.87 -11.81 11.34
C GLY A 247 -10.96 -10.58 11.22
N PRO A 248 -11.17 -9.74 10.20
CA PRO A 248 -10.37 -8.52 9.98
C PRO A 248 -10.46 -7.51 11.13
N GLU A 249 -11.54 -7.52 11.92
CA GLU A 249 -11.72 -6.69 13.11
C GLU A 249 -10.69 -6.97 14.21
N ASP A 250 -10.14 -8.18 14.26
CA ASP A 250 -9.19 -8.59 15.30
C ASP A 250 -7.79 -8.00 15.07
N VAL A 251 -7.43 -7.71 13.82
CA VAL A 251 -6.17 -7.06 13.47
C VAL A 251 -6.26 -5.53 13.47
N ALA A 252 -7.46 -4.97 13.53
CA ALA A 252 -7.66 -3.52 13.63
C ALA A 252 -7.19 -2.99 15.00
N LEU A 253 -6.47 -1.87 15.00
CA LEU A 253 -5.97 -1.20 16.20
C LEU A 253 -7.05 -0.28 16.78
N ILE A 254 -7.99 -0.86 17.53
CA ILE A 254 -9.15 -0.17 18.10
C ILE A 254 -9.13 -0.29 19.62
N GLY A 255 -9.40 0.81 20.33
CA GLY A 255 -9.52 0.86 21.79
C GLY A 255 -8.93 2.13 22.40
N SER A 256 -8.54 2.08 23.67
CA SER A 256 -7.93 3.22 24.34
C SER A 256 -6.62 3.67 23.66
N ALA A 257 -6.22 4.92 23.85
CA ALA A 257 -4.98 5.47 23.31
C ALA A 257 -3.76 4.59 23.67
N ALA A 258 -3.69 4.10 24.90
CA ALA A 258 -2.60 3.19 25.32
C ALA A 258 -2.61 1.86 24.55
N LYS A 259 -3.79 1.28 24.29
CA LYS A 259 -3.92 0.03 23.53
C LYS A 259 -3.52 0.22 22.06
N VAL A 260 -3.96 1.30 21.46
CA VAL A 260 -3.62 1.63 20.05
C VAL A 260 -2.12 1.90 19.92
N ARG A 261 -1.53 2.70 20.82
CA ARG A 261 -0.07 2.94 20.88
C ARG A 261 0.72 1.63 20.95
N ALA A 262 0.38 0.76 21.89
CA ALA A 262 1.02 -0.55 22.04
C ALA A 262 0.84 -1.43 20.78
N GLY A 263 -0.29 -1.29 20.06
CA GLY A 263 -0.52 -1.94 18.79
C GLY A 263 0.46 -1.47 17.72
N ILE A 264 0.64 -0.15 17.57
CA ILE A 264 1.57 0.46 16.61
C ILE A 264 3.04 0.10 16.96
N GLU A 265 3.37 0.05 18.25
CA GLU A 265 4.70 -0.40 18.71
C GLU A 265 4.98 -1.85 18.32
N ARG A 266 4.00 -2.75 18.49
CA ARG A 266 4.13 -4.14 18.01
C ARG A 266 4.34 -4.24 16.50
N MET A 267 3.73 -3.36 15.70
CA MET A 267 4.01 -3.31 14.26
C MET A 267 5.46 -2.94 13.98
N ARG A 268 6.02 -1.97 14.73
CA ARG A 268 7.44 -1.60 14.65
C ARG A 268 8.35 -2.80 14.98
N ASP A 269 8.06 -3.47 16.11
CA ASP A 269 8.84 -4.61 16.58
C ASP A 269 8.77 -5.81 15.63
N ALA A 270 7.68 -5.93 14.86
CA ALA A 270 7.50 -6.92 13.79
C ALA A 270 8.31 -6.61 12.52
N GLY A 271 9.04 -5.48 12.45
CA GLY A 271 9.87 -5.10 11.30
C GLY A 271 9.19 -4.22 10.26
N VAL A 272 8.04 -3.61 10.60
CA VAL A 272 7.40 -2.60 9.74
C VAL A 272 8.28 -1.36 9.65
N THR A 273 8.60 -0.92 8.45
CA THR A 273 9.38 0.31 8.21
C THR A 273 8.48 1.54 8.15
N ASP A 274 7.27 1.37 7.63
CA ASP A 274 6.27 2.42 7.45
C ASP A 274 4.90 1.90 7.88
N PHE A 275 4.38 2.44 8.95
CA PHE A 275 3.02 2.17 9.39
C PHE A 275 2.07 3.19 8.78
N VAL A 276 1.03 2.72 8.10
CA VAL A 276 0.02 3.57 7.45
C VAL A 276 -1.29 3.47 8.21
N ALA A 277 -1.62 4.53 8.92
CA ALA A 277 -2.86 4.59 9.68
C ALA A 277 -4.08 4.82 8.77
N VAL A 278 -4.99 3.87 8.73
CA VAL A 278 -6.31 4.03 8.12
C VAL A 278 -7.27 4.46 9.23
N GLU A 279 -7.46 5.78 9.37
CA GLU A 279 -8.27 6.34 10.44
C GLU A 279 -9.72 5.88 10.29
N PHE A 280 -10.16 5.04 11.24
CA PHE A 280 -11.45 4.39 11.25
C PHE A 280 -12.34 4.95 12.34
N HIS A 281 -13.10 5.97 12.03
CA HIS A 281 -13.92 6.70 13.00
C HIS A 281 -15.40 6.76 12.57
N THR A 282 -16.26 7.02 13.55
CA THR A 282 -17.72 7.15 13.39
C THR A 282 -18.21 8.55 13.64
N ASP A 283 -17.43 9.33 14.36
CA ASP A 283 -17.76 10.68 14.83
C ASP A 283 -16.48 11.49 15.06
N GLU A 284 -16.65 12.79 15.24
CA GLU A 284 -15.57 13.75 15.43
C GLU A 284 -14.72 13.51 16.69
N PRO A 285 -15.27 13.13 17.85
CA PRO A 285 -14.46 12.81 19.03
C PRO A 285 -13.46 11.67 18.78
N VAL A 286 -13.90 10.57 18.15
CA VAL A 286 -13.02 9.43 17.79
C VAL A 286 -11.98 9.85 16.75
N ALA A 287 -12.38 10.64 15.74
CA ALA A 287 -11.46 11.18 14.73
C ALA A 287 -10.35 12.04 15.39
N THR A 288 -10.76 12.98 16.25
CA THR A 288 -9.83 13.88 16.94
C THR A 288 -8.87 13.09 17.84
N ALA A 289 -9.39 12.21 18.72
CA ALA A 289 -8.56 11.43 19.62
C ALA A 289 -7.58 10.52 18.86
N THR A 290 -7.99 9.92 17.74
CA THR A 290 -7.14 9.10 16.89
C THR A 290 -6.02 9.94 16.27
N ARG A 291 -6.36 11.08 15.68
CA ARG A 291 -5.40 12.00 15.06
C ARG A 291 -4.40 12.55 16.07
N GLU A 292 -4.83 12.91 17.27
CA GLU A 292 -3.94 13.40 18.34
C GLU A 292 -2.94 12.32 18.76
N LEU A 293 -3.39 11.07 18.97
CA LEU A 293 -2.48 9.97 19.27
C LEU A 293 -1.45 9.75 18.14
N LEU A 294 -1.90 9.77 16.88
CA LEU A 294 -0.98 9.60 15.75
C LEU A 294 0.07 10.70 15.70
N LYS A 295 -0.32 11.96 15.96
CA LYS A 295 0.62 13.10 16.04
C LYS A 295 1.66 12.96 17.17
N GLU A 296 1.30 12.37 18.28
CA GLU A 296 2.25 12.10 19.37
C GLU A 296 3.30 11.02 19.03
N LEU A 297 3.05 10.23 17.98
CA LEU A 297 3.92 9.13 17.53
C LEU A 297 4.83 9.52 16.35
N LEU A 298 4.58 10.71 15.74
CA LEU A 298 5.41 11.28 14.69
C LEU A 298 6.73 11.83 15.28
#